data_2eb15d1e149216cf9921438d06455f0c
#
_entry.id   2eb15d1e149216cf9921438d06455f0c
#
_cell.length_a   1.000
_cell.length_b   1.000
_cell.length_c   1.000
_cell.angle_alpha   90.00
_cell.angle_beta   90.00
_cell.angle_gamma   90.00
#
_symmetry.space_group_name_H-M   'P 1'
#
loop_
_entity.id
_entity.type
_entity.pdbx_description
1 polymer ?
#
loop_
_entity_poly.entity_id
_entity_poly.type
_entity_poly.pdbx_seq_one_letter_code
_entity_poly.pdbx_strand_id
1 'polypeptide(L)'
;THPDKDHLGGFVQVLREFPPQAYWEPEVPESLIPASEEYSLTRAALEEMEIPVSQVGAGVSLSLGPMTLEVLGPVSQPDDSNNGSLVLKASYAGRSVLLMGDAEESEEEDILNSGAEVGCDVLKVGHHGSKTSTSAQLLQQARPQYAVISAGSGRPPNEEVLQRLQENSAEVYRTDTQGSIVLSITEEGLTFYTEK
;
A
#
# COMPACT_ATOMS: atom_id res chain seq x y z
N THR A 1 -2.31 -4.30 -4.04
CA THR A 1 -1.39 -4.79 -3.00
C THR A 1 -1.20 -6.30 -3.13
N HIS A 2 -1.95 -7.13 -2.42
CA HIS A 2 -1.93 -8.59 -2.50
C HIS A 2 -3.36 -9.12 -2.66
N PRO A 3 -3.55 -10.40 -3.03
CA PRO A 3 -4.85 -10.90 -3.48
C PRO A 3 -5.81 -11.36 -2.36
N ASP A 4 -5.65 -10.87 -1.13
CA ASP A 4 -6.51 -11.25 -0.02
C ASP A 4 -7.89 -10.58 -0.10
N LYS A 5 -8.87 -11.22 0.54
CA LYS A 5 -10.29 -10.86 0.45
C LYS A 5 -10.60 -9.41 0.84
N ASP A 6 -9.98 -8.90 1.89
CA ASP A 6 -10.17 -7.53 2.39
C ASP A 6 -9.54 -6.47 1.48
N HIS A 7 -8.71 -6.88 0.53
CA HIS A 7 -8.15 -6.02 -0.52
C HIS A 7 -8.88 -6.13 -1.86
N LEU A 8 -9.50 -7.28 -2.16
CA LEU A 8 -10.18 -7.53 -3.44
C LEU A 8 -11.70 -7.52 -3.38
N GLY A 9 -12.32 -7.58 -2.19
CA GLY A 9 -13.76 -7.81 -2.03
C GLY A 9 -14.69 -6.82 -2.74
N GLY A 10 -14.23 -5.58 -2.97
CA GLY A 10 -14.97 -4.56 -3.73
C GLY A 10 -14.45 -4.32 -5.14
N PHE A 11 -13.39 -5.01 -5.57
CA PHE A 11 -12.62 -4.63 -6.74
C PHE A 11 -13.37 -4.80 -8.06
N VAL A 12 -14.19 -5.85 -8.18
CA VAL A 12 -14.99 -6.11 -9.38
C VAL A 12 -15.94 -4.94 -9.70
N GLN A 13 -16.57 -4.37 -8.66
CA GLN A 13 -17.44 -3.20 -8.85
C GLN A 13 -16.63 -1.98 -9.28
N VAL A 14 -15.48 -1.74 -8.67
CA VAL A 14 -14.58 -0.63 -9.04
C VAL A 14 -14.12 -0.77 -10.49
N LEU A 15 -13.69 -1.97 -10.92
CA LEU A 15 -13.28 -2.22 -12.32
C LEU A 15 -14.40 -1.91 -13.31
N ARG A 16 -15.63 -2.29 -12.99
CA ARG A 16 -16.78 -2.06 -13.89
C ARG A 16 -17.20 -0.60 -13.99
N GLU A 17 -17.12 0.15 -12.90
CA GLU A 17 -17.46 1.58 -12.89
C GLU A 17 -16.34 2.46 -13.44
N PHE A 18 -15.08 2.07 -13.20
CA PHE A 18 -13.89 2.82 -13.56
C PHE A 18 -12.85 1.88 -14.21
N PRO A 19 -13.09 1.42 -15.45
CA PRO A 19 -12.19 0.47 -16.10
C PRO A 19 -10.79 1.07 -16.29
N PRO A 20 -9.73 0.44 -15.70
CA PRO A 20 -8.38 0.91 -15.85
C PRO A 20 -7.80 0.51 -17.21
N GLN A 21 -6.76 1.22 -17.66
CA GLN A 21 -6.04 0.87 -18.89
C GLN A 21 -5.09 -0.33 -18.70
N ALA A 22 -4.70 -0.62 -17.45
CA ALA A 22 -3.86 -1.76 -17.08
C ALA A 22 -4.07 -2.11 -15.61
N TYR A 23 -3.80 -3.36 -15.27
CA TYR A 23 -3.85 -3.88 -13.92
C TYR A 23 -2.49 -4.48 -13.54
N TRP A 24 -1.96 -4.05 -12.40
CA TRP A 24 -0.75 -4.62 -11.82
C TRP A 24 -1.09 -5.50 -10.62
N GLU A 25 -0.50 -6.67 -10.60
CA GLU A 25 -0.51 -7.57 -9.46
C GLU A 25 0.92 -7.92 -9.05
N PRO A 26 1.16 -8.32 -7.78
CA PRO A 26 2.50 -8.70 -7.35
C PRO A 26 2.98 -9.97 -8.05
N GLU A 27 4.28 -10.02 -8.32
CA GLU A 27 4.94 -11.25 -8.75
C GLU A 27 5.17 -12.15 -7.52
N VAL A 28 4.27 -13.11 -7.31
CA VAL A 28 4.32 -14.03 -6.17
C VAL A 28 4.27 -15.49 -6.64
N PRO A 29 4.78 -16.44 -5.84
CA PRO A 29 4.63 -17.87 -6.12
C PRO A 29 3.15 -18.27 -6.28
N GLU A 30 2.87 -19.21 -7.18
CA GLU A 30 1.52 -19.71 -7.41
C GLU A 30 0.85 -20.25 -6.12
N SER A 31 1.65 -20.78 -5.20
CA SER A 31 1.19 -21.26 -3.89
C SER A 31 0.59 -20.17 -2.98
N LEU A 32 0.89 -18.91 -3.24
CA LEU A 32 0.35 -17.75 -2.51
C LEU A 32 -0.85 -17.11 -3.20
N ILE A 33 -1.22 -17.59 -4.39
CA ILE A 33 -2.43 -17.15 -5.07
C ILE A 33 -3.63 -17.78 -4.38
N PRO A 34 -4.55 -17.00 -3.78
CA PRO A 34 -5.66 -17.58 -3.03
C PRO A 34 -6.68 -18.22 -3.97
N ALA A 35 -7.21 -19.38 -3.55
CA ALA A 35 -8.38 -20.00 -4.18
C ALA A 35 -9.68 -19.34 -3.69
N SER A 36 -9.72 -18.01 -3.60
CA SER A 36 -10.89 -17.25 -3.13
C SER A 36 -11.83 -16.90 -4.28
N GLU A 37 -13.10 -16.75 -3.96
CA GLU A 37 -14.13 -16.32 -4.92
C GLU A 37 -13.81 -14.89 -5.41
N GLU A 38 -13.38 -14.00 -4.52
CA GLU A 38 -13.06 -12.62 -4.82
C GLU A 38 -11.91 -12.50 -5.83
N TYR A 39 -10.86 -13.31 -5.69
CA TYR A 39 -9.77 -13.35 -6.67
C TYR A 39 -10.26 -13.87 -8.02
N SER A 40 -11.00 -14.98 -8.03
CA SER A 40 -11.54 -15.60 -9.25
C SER A 40 -12.46 -14.64 -10.02
N LEU A 41 -13.35 -13.94 -9.31
CA LEU A 41 -14.24 -12.94 -9.90
C LEU A 41 -13.47 -11.73 -10.44
N THR A 42 -12.43 -11.28 -9.74
CA THR A 42 -11.59 -10.18 -10.22
C THR A 42 -10.87 -10.57 -11.51
N ARG A 43 -10.28 -11.76 -11.56
CA ARG A 43 -9.61 -12.28 -12.77
C ARG A 43 -10.56 -12.42 -13.95
N ALA A 44 -11.77 -12.95 -13.72
CA ALA A 44 -12.80 -13.07 -14.74
C ALA A 44 -13.25 -11.70 -15.27
N ALA A 45 -13.42 -10.70 -14.39
CA ALA A 45 -13.79 -9.35 -14.81
C ALA A 45 -12.69 -8.67 -15.65
N LEU A 46 -11.42 -8.84 -15.27
CA LEU A 46 -10.28 -8.31 -16.04
C LEU A 46 -10.21 -8.93 -17.44
N GLU A 47 -10.45 -10.25 -17.54
CA GLU A 47 -10.50 -10.97 -18.83
C GLU A 47 -11.70 -10.52 -19.67
N GLU A 48 -12.91 -10.47 -19.10
CA GLU A 48 -14.15 -10.01 -19.78
C GLU A 48 -14.00 -8.59 -20.37
N MET A 49 -13.29 -7.72 -19.64
CA MET A 49 -13.07 -6.33 -20.01
C MET A 49 -11.81 -6.11 -20.86
N GLU A 50 -11.10 -7.17 -21.20
CA GLU A 50 -9.83 -7.13 -21.97
C GLU A 50 -8.77 -6.21 -21.34
N ILE A 51 -8.73 -6.09 -20.01
CA ILE A 51 -7.78 -5.26 -19.27
C ILE A 51 -6.44 -6.01 -19.18
N PRO A 52 -5.34 -5.44 -19.72
CA PRO A 52 -4.02 -6.06 -19.61
C PRO A 52 -3.58 -6.23 -18.16
N VAL A 53 -3.15 -7.42 -17.79
CA VAL A 53 -2.61 -7.74 -16.47
C VAL A 53 -1.11 -7.95 -16.55
N SER A 54 -0.36 -7.32 -15.66
CA SER A 54 1.08 -7.50 -15.54
C SER A 54 1.46 -7.87 -14.12
N GLN A 55 2.28 -8.89 -13.96
CA GLN A 55 2.94 -9.20 -12.70
C GLN A 55 4.17 -8.30 -12.55
N VAL A 56 4.31 -7.63 -11.42
CA VAL A 56 5.38 -6.68 -11.16
C VAL A 56 5.98 -6.90 -9.78
N GLY A 57 7.27 -6.64 -9.67
CA GLY A 57 8.05 -6.67 -8.43
C GLY A 57 8.95 -5.45 -8.32
N ALA A 58 9.82 -5.41 -7.31
CA ALA A 58 10.72 -4.31 -7.04
C ALA A 58 11.54 -3.88 -8.27
N GLY A 59 11.73 -2.57 -8.43
CA GLY A 59 12.49 -1.96 -9.53
C GLY A 59 11.65 -1.56 -10.76
N VAL A 60 10.37 -1.95 -10.83
CA VAL A 60 9.47 -1.47 -11.89
C VAL A 60 9.03 -0.04 -11.57
N SER A 61 8.99 0.82 -12.59
CA SER A 61 8.50 2.18 -12.47
C SER A 61 7.57 2.58 -13.60
N LEU A 62 6.65 3.50 -13.34
CA LEU A 62 5.68 4.03 -14.29
C LEU A 62 5.56 5.53 -14.13
N SER A 63 5.59 6.26 -15.26
CA SER A 63 5.30 7.70 -15.28
C SER A 63 3.87 7.93 -15.78
N LEU A 64 3.07 8.64 -14.97
CA LEU A 64 1.69 9.04 -15.28
C LEU A 64 1.63 10.58 -15.34
N GLY A 65 2.01 11.13 -16.49
CA GLY A 65 2.21 12.58 -16.62
C GLY A 65 3.32 13.06 -15.67
N PRO A 66 3.04 14.01 -14.77
CA PRO A 66 4.04 14.51 -13.80
C PRO A 66 4.20 13.60 -12.55
N MET A 67 3.36 12.58 -12.38
CA MET A 67 3.44 11.63 -11.29
C MET A 67 4.31 10.44 -11.66
N THR A 68 5.13 9.95 -10.74
CA THR A 68 5.84 8.68 -10.86
C THR A 68 5.34 7.68 -9.83
N LEU A 69 5.26 6.42 -10.24
CA LEU A 69 5.04 5.27 -9.37
C LEU A 69 6.26 4.36 -9.44
N GLU A 70 6.81 4.00 -8.30
CA GLU A 70 7.93 3.07 -8.18
C GLU A 70 7.48 1.88 -7.35
N VAL A 71 7.72 0.67 -7.83
CA VAL A 71 7.47 -0.58 -7.10
C VAL A 71 8.73 -0.86 -6.27
N LEU A 72 8.59 -0.83 -4.95
CA LEU A 72 9.67 -1.11 -4.00
C LEU A 72 9.64 -2.54 -3.48
N GLY A 73 8.49 -3.21 -3.53
CA GLY A 73 8.30 -4.59 -3.12
C GLY A 73 7.18 -5.29 -3.91
N PRO A 74 7.12 -6.63 -3.91
CA PRO A 74 8.07 -7.51 -3.21
C PRO A 74 9.46 -7.51 -3.85
N VAL A 75 10.51 -7.57 -2.99
CA VAL A 75 11.93 -7.59 -3.41
C VAL A 75 12.39 -9.00 -3.75
N SER A 76 12.01 -9.95 -2.92
CA SER A 76 12.31 -11.38 -3.08
C SER A 76 11.02 -12.19 -3.24
N GLN A 77 11.14 -13.51 -3.41
CA GLN A 77 9.95 -14.36 -3.38
C GLN A 77 9.43 -14.43 -1.94
N PRO A 78 8.23 -13.93 -1.67
CA PRO A 78 7.67 -13.91 -0.32
C PRO A 78 7.28 -15.32 0.14
N ASP A 79 7.29 -15.53 1.44
CA ASP A 79 6.88 -16.78 2.08
C ASP A 79 5.40 -16.78 2.53
N ASP A 80 4.77 -15.61 2.55
CA ASP A 80 3.35 -15.43 2.85
C ASP A 80 2.71 -14.36 1.96
N SER A 81 1.37 -14.26 1.97
CA SER A 81 0.62 -13.34 1.11
C SER A 81 0.80 -11.88 1.49
N ASN A 82 0.97 -11.55 2.78
CA ASN A 82 1.15 -10.18 3.26
C ASN A 82 2.46 -9.60 2.75
N ASN A 83 3.56 -10.36 2.90
CA ASN A 83 4.88 -9.99 2.38
C ASN A 83 4.94 -10.01 0.84
N GLY A 84 3.96 -10.64 0.18
CA GLY A 84 3.71 -10.52 -1.25
C GLY A 84 3.01 -9.24 -1.68
N SER A 85 2.80 -8.26 -0.81
CA SER A 85 2.16 -7.00 -1.14
C SER A 85 2.97 -6.17 -2.13
N LEU A 86 2.31 -5.58 -3.12
CA LEU A 86 2.91 -4.47 -3.88
C LEU A 86 3.13 -3.29 -2.96
N VAL A 87 4.39 -2.98 -2.68
CA VAL A 87 4.81 -1.77 -1.99
C VAL A 87 5.15 -0.72 -3.03
N LEU A 88 4.46 0.42 -2.98
CA LEU A 88 4.54 1.47 -3.99
C LEU A 88 4.96 2.79 -3.37
N LYS A 89 5.86 3.51 -4.06
CA LYS A 89 6.13 4.91 -3.79
C LYS A 89 5.57 5.76 -4.93
N ALA A 90 4.60 6.61 -4.60
CA ALA A 90 4.05 7.59 -5.53
C ALA A 90 4.66 8.96 -5.26
N SER A 91 5.16 9.62 -6.30
CA SER A 91 5.79 10.95 -6.21
C SER A 91 5.13 11.92 -7.17
N TYR A 92 4.76 13.10 -6.65
CA TYR A 92 4.17 14.20 -7.41
C TYR A 92 4.48 15.54 -6.76
N ALA A 93 4.81 16.56 -7.55
CA ALA A 93 5.06 17.93 -7.09
C ALA A 93 6.07 18.05 -5.92
N GLY A 94 7.12 17.21 -5.93
CA GLY A 94 8.14 17.17 -4.88
C GLY A 94 7.67 16.55 -3.56
N ARG A 95 6.50 15.88 -3.55
CA ARG A 95 5.93 15.15 -2.42
C ARG A 95 5.85 13.67 -2.75
N SER A 96 5.89 12.84 -1.72
CA SER A 96 5.83 11.39 -1.90
C SER A 96 4.95 10.69 -0.87
N VAL A 97 4.31 9.63 -1.33
CA VAL A 97 3.48 8.74 -0.52
C VAL A 97 4.05 7.34 -0.64
N LEU A 98 4.36 6.70 0.48
CA LEU A 98 4.74 5.30 0.55
C LEU A 98 3.53 4.45 0.95
N LEU A 99 3.15 3.50 0.09
CA LEU A 99 2.00 2.62 0.25
C LEU A 99 2.52 1.21 0.53
N MET A 100 2.42 0.76 1.80
CA MET A 100 3.02 -0.51 2.25
C MET A 100 2.17 -1.74 1.93
N GLY A 101 0.89 -1.58 1.51
CA GLY A 101 -0.01 -2.72 1.47
C GLY A 101 -0.14 -3.36 2.85
N ASP A 102 0.04 -4.68 2.90
CA ASP A 102 0.12 -5.43 4.15
C ASP A 102 1.51 -6.02 4.40
N ALA A 103 2.54 -5.47 3.74
CA ALA A 103 3.92 -5.84 3.98
C ALA A 103 4.26 -5.77 5.46
N GLU A 104 4.91 -6.82 5.93
CA GLU A 104 5.35 -6.99 7.32
C GLU A 104 6.86 -6.76 7.46
N GLU A 105 7.38 -6.91 8.66
CA GLU A 105 8.77 -6.58 9.00
C GLU A 105 9.80 -7.30 8.11
N SER A 106 9.50 -8.51 7.63
CA SER A 106 10.36 -9.27 6.72
C SER A 106 10.52 -8.56 5.38
N GLU A 107 9.42 -8.15 4.75
CA GLU A 107 9.47 -7.43 3.47
C GLU A 107 10.00 -6.01 3.65
N GLU A 108 9.70 -5.35 4.77
CA GLU A 108 10.29 -4.05 5.11
C GLU A 108 11.82 -4.14 5.17
N GLU A 109 12.37 -5.20 5.79
CA GLU A 109 13.81 -5.46 5.88
C GLU A 109 14.41 -5.70 4.49
N ASP A 110 13.77 -6.51 3.64
CA ASP A 110 14.21 -6.77 2.27
C ASP A 110 14.26 -5.47 1.45
N ILE A 111 13.22 -4.63 1.54
CA ILE A 111 13.16 -3.32 0.87
C ILE A 111 14.32 -2.42 1.35
N LEU A 112 14.55 -2.33 2.65
CA LEU A 112 15.63 -1.51 3.21
C LEU A 112 17.01 -2.03 2.79
N ASN A 113 17.21 -3.34 2.80
CA ASN A 113 18.46 -3.99 2.39
C ASN A 113 18.73 -3.86 0.89
N SER A 114 17.69 -3.71 0.05
CA SER A 114 17.84 -3.47 -1.37
C SER A 114 18.45 -2.09 -1.69
N GLY A 115 18.45 -1.18 -0.72
CA GLY A 115 18.88 0.20 -0.89
C GLY A 115 17.81 1.09 -1.53
N ALA A 116 16.55 0.66 -1.55
CA ALA A 116 15.45 1.45 -2.08
C ALA A 116 15.23 2.75 -1.25
N GLU A 117 14.89 3.83 -1.95
CA GLU A 117 14.61 5.13 -1.34
C GLU A 117 13.19 5.17 -0.73
N VAL A 118 13.07 4.80 0.54
CA VAL A 118 11.79 4.74 1.27
C VAL A 118 11.35 6.07 1.87
N GLY A 119 12.18 7.12 1.84
CA GLY A 119 11.83 8.44 2.37
C GLY A 119 10.52 8.97 1.78
N CYS A 120 9.58 9.43 2.64
CA CYS A 120 8.26 9.86 2.20
C CYS A 120 7.68 10.97 3.08
N ASP A 121 6.79 11.81 2.51
CA ASP A 121 6.00 12.76 3.29
C ASP A 121 4.84 12.07 4.01
N VAL A 122 4.22 11.09 3.34
CA VAL A 122 3.06 10.35 3.85
C VAL A 122 3.32 8.84 3.79
N LEU A 123 3.10 8.15 4.89
CA LEU A 123 3.14 6.70 4.98
C LEU A 123 1.71 6.15 5.10
N LYS A 124 1.27 5.33 4.14
CA LYS A 124 0.16 4.41 4.38
C LYS A 124 0.72 3.23 5.16
N VAL A 125 0.39 3.18 6.43
CA VAL A 125 0.86 2.17 7.39
C VAL A 125 0.53 0.76 6.89
N GLY A 126 1.48 -0.15 7.02
CA GLY A 126 1.34 -1.55 6.62
C GLY A 126 0.32 -2.30 7.45
N HIS A 127 -0.29 -3.31 6.86
CA HIS A 127 -1.16 -4.31 7.48
C HIS A 127 -2.13 -3.74 8.53
N HIS A 128 -2.84 -2.66 8.16
CA HIS A 128 -3.84 -1.97 8.99
C HIS A 128 -3.33 -1.53 10.37
N GLY A 129 -2.02 -1.38 10.53
CA GLY A 129 -1.37 -1.12 11.81
C GLY A 129 -1.21 -2.36 12.69
N SER A 130 -1.01 -3.55 12.07
CA SER A 130 -0.61 -4.77 12.78
C SER A 130 0.74 -4.59 13.46
N LYS A 131 0.93 -5.23 14.61
CA LYS A 131 2.22 -5.19 15.34
C LYS A 131 3.38 -5.77 14.54
N THR A 132 3.10 -6.59 13.53
CA THR A 132 4.08 -7.23 12.65
C THR A 132 4.58 -6.33 11.52
N SER A 133 4.04 -5.13 11.39
CA SER A 133 4.37 -4.16 10.35
C SER A 133 4.83 -2.82 10.92
N THR A 134 5.32 -1.95 10.04
CA THR A 134 5.73 -0.57 10.36
C THR A 134 6.79 -0.55 11.46
N SER A 135 7.89 -1.24 11.19
CA SER A 135 9.03 -1.39 12.09
C SER A 135 9.67 -0.05 12.43
N ALA A 136 10.36 0.00 13.57
CA ALA A 136 11.14 1.18 13.94
C ALA A 136 12.23 1.48 12.90
N GLN A 137 12.81 0.45 12.26
CA GLN A 137 13.83 0.61 11.24
C GLN A 137 13.27 1.27 9.98
N LEU A 138 12.08 0.82 9.51
CA LEU A 138 11.38 1.48 8.40
C LEU A 138 11.11 2.94 8.72
N LEU A 139 10.55 3.25 9.89
CA LEU A 139 10.21 4.61 10.28
C LEU A 139 11.43 5.54 10.39
N GLN A 140 12.58 5.03 10.88
CA GLN A 140 13.83 5.80 10.93
C GLN A 140 14.36 6.18 9.55
N GLN A 141 14.10 5.39 8.53
CA GLN A 141 14.52 5.67 7.15
C GLN A 141 13.46 6.43 6.36
N ALA A 142 12.19 6.04 6.46
CA ALA A 142 11.09 6.68 5.76
C ALA A 142 10.80 8.11 6.27
N ARG A 143 10.91 8.34 7.58
CA ARG A 143 10.68 9.64 8.27
C ARG A 143 9.41 10.36 7.81
N PRO A 144 8.26 9.69 7.80
CA PRO A 144 7.04 10.30 7.34
C PRO A 144 6.62 11.45 8.26
N GLN A 145 6.16 12.56 7.67
CA GLN A 145 5.50 13.61 8.42
C GLN A 145 4.08 13.19 8.83
N TYR A 146 3.43 12.42 7.96
CA TYR A 146 2.06 11.94 8.15
C TYR A 146 1.98 10.43 8.00
N ALA A 147 1.17 9.79 8.82
CA ALA A 147 0.87 8.37 8.73
C ALA A 147 -0.64 8.14 8.61
N VAL A 148 -1.08 7.38 7.61
CA VAL A 148 -2.48 7.04 7.39
C VAL A 148 -2.70 5.56 7.69
N ILE A 149 -3.63 5.25 8.58
CA ILE A 149 -4.00 3.88 8.94
C ILE A 149 -5.42 3.60 8.46
N SER A 150 -5.56 2.64 7.55
CA SER A 150 -6.85 2.08 7.16
C SER A 150 -7.23 0.99 8.16
N ALA A 151 -8.13 1.27 9.08
CA ALA A 151 -8.56 0.34 10.11
C ALA A 151 -10.08 0.37 10.25
N GLY A 152 -10.68 -0.76 10.63
CA GLY A 152 -12.10 -0.84 10.92
C GLY A 152 -12.40 -0.59 12.40
N SER A 153 -13.60 -0.13 12.73
CA SER A 153 -14.04 0.14 14.10
C SER A 153 -13.97 -1.08 15.04
N GLY A 154 -13.99 -2.29 14.49
CA GLY A 154 -13.85 -3.55 15.23
C GLY A 154 -12.41 -4.09 15.32
N ARG A 155 -11.47 -3.47 14.63
CA ARG A 155 -10.05 -3.84 14.58
C ARG A 155 -9.18 -2.58 14.57
N PRO A 156 -9.00 -1.93 15.72
CA PRO A 156 -8.13 -0.76 15.79
C PRO A 156 -6.67 -1.17 15.56
N PRO A 157 -5.82 -0.22 15.13
CA PRO A 157 -4.39 -0.48 15.01
C PRO A 157 -3.77 -0.84 16.37
N ASN A 158 -2.69 -1.60 16.32
CA ASN A 158 -1.97 -2.03 17.54
C ASN A 158 -1.31 -0.82 18.23
N GLU A 159 -1.38 -0.79 19.56
CA GLU A 159 -0.81 0.29 20.38
C GLU A 159 0.70 0.46 20.18
N GLU A 160 1.45 -0.64 19.95
CA GLU A 160 2.90 -0.58 19.72
C GLU A 160 3.22 0.16 18.40
N VAL A 161 2.36 0.02 17.37
CA VAL A 161 2.51 0.76 16.11
C VAL A 161 2.22 2.24 16.33
N LEU A 162 1.14 2.57 17.05
CA LEU A 162 0.81 3.95 17.38
C LEU A 162 1.93 4.62 18.18
N GLN A 163 2.52 3.92 19.13
CA GLN A 163 3.66 4.40 19.91
C GLN A 163 4.88 4.65 19.02
N ARG A 164 5.23 3.71 18.12
CA ARG A 164 6.36 3.89 17.17
C ARG A 164 6.16 5.11 16.27
N LEU A 165 4.95 5.32 15.76
CA LEU A 165 4.62 6.49 14.94
C LEU A 165 4.75 7.78 15.73
N GLN A 166 4.28 7.80 16.98
CA GLN A 166 4.41 8.95 17.88
C GLN A 166 5.89 9.26 18.20
N GLU A 167 6.69 8.25 18.50
CA GLU A 167 8.14 8.39 18.77
C GLU A 167 8.88 8.96 17.56
N ASN A 168 8.40 8.68 16.34
CA ASN A 168 8.91 9.26 15.10
C ASN A 168 8.26 10.61 14.73
N SER A 169 7.42 11.16 15.61
CA SER A 169 6.75 12.47 15.42
C SER A 169 5.83 12.53 14.19
N ALA A 170 5.33 11.40 13.71
CA ALA A 170 4.37 11.35 12.61
C ALA A 170 2.97 11.76 13.11
N GLU A 171 2.31 12.65 12.39
CA GLU A 171 0.89 12.95 12.60
C GLU A 171 0.03 11.81 12.05
N VAL A 172 -0.83 11.23 12.89
CA VAL A 172 -1.56 10.00 12.57
C VAL A 172 -3.02 10.28 12.21
N TYR A 173 -3.43 9.83 11.02
CA TYR A 173 -4.81 9.81 10.54
C TYR A 173 -5.34 8.37 10.53
N ARG A 174 -6.56 8.13 11.05
CA ARG A 174 -7.13 6.79 11.21
C ARG A 174 -8.57 6.73 10.70
N THR A 175 -8.87 5.80 9.80
CA THR A 175 -10.23 5.66 9.25
C THR A 175 -11.25 5.16 10.28
N ASP A 176 -10.86 4.38 11.28
CA ASP A 176 -11.75 3.89 12.34
C ASP A 176 -12.29 5.02 13.26
N THR A 177 -11.55 6.13 13.38
CA THR A 177 -11.93 7.27 14.21
C THR A 177 -12.38 8.50 13.42
N GLN A 178 -11.81 8.72 12.22
CA GLN A 178 -12.01 9.93 11.41
C GLN A 178 -12.86 9.69 10.15
N GLY A 179 -13.29 8.44 9.90
CA GLY A 179 -14.04 8.09 8.69
C GLY A 179 -13.18 8.13 7.44
N SER A 180 -13.72 8.61 6.34
CA SER A 180 -12.97 8.75 5.09
C SER A 180 -11.87 9.79 5.24
N ILE A 181 -10.67 9.46 4.71
CA ILE A 181 -9.51 10.35 4.70
C ILE A 181 -9.14 10.61 3.24
N VAL A 182 -9.13 11.87 2.85
CA VAL A 182 -8.72 12.30 1.52
C VAL A 182 -7.44 13.10 1.63
N LEU A 183 -6.38 12.63 0.97
CA LEU A 183 -5.14 13.35 0.79
C LEU A 183 -5.15 14.04 -0.58
N SER A 184 -4.96 15.34 -0.60
CA SER A 184 -4.73 16.12 -1.82
C SER A 184 -3.27 16.59 -1.88
N ILE A 185 -2.61 16.33 -3.00
CA ILE A 185 -1.26 16.79 -3.27
C ILE A 185 -1.30 17.73 -4.47
N THR A 186 -0.84 18.96 -4.26
CA THR A 186 -0.75 19.99 -5.30
C THR A 186 0.66 20.59 -5.29
N GLU A 187 0.94 21.47 -6.24
CA GLU A 187 2.18 22.27 -6.24
C GLU A 187 2.30 23.15 -4.99
N GLU A 188 1.18 23.50 -4.36
CA GLU A 188 1.13 24.32 -3.14
C GLU A 188 1.41 23.51 -1.86
N GLY A 189 1.25 22.18 -1.89
CA GLY A 189 1.54 21.29 -0.76
C GLY A 189 0.57 20.14 -0.58
N LEU A 190 0.55 19.62 0.67
CA LEU A 190 -0.29 18.53 1.14
C LEU A 190 -1.49 19.08 1.93
N THR A 191 -2.68 18.51 1.71
CA THR A 191 -3.88 18.82 2.50
C THR A 191 -4.66 17.55 2.79
N PHE A 192 -5.03 17.39 4.04
CA PHE A 192 -5.90 16.28 4.49
C PHE A 192 -7.31 16.79 4.76
N TYR A 193 -8.29 15.99 4.34
CA TYR A 193 -9.71 16.16 4.67
C TYR A 193 -10.20 14.87 5.31
N THR A 194 -10.92 14.99 6.42
CA THR A 194 -11.53 13.86 7.13
C THR A 194 -13.03 14.05 7.19
N GLU A 195 -13.76 12.95 7.26
CA GLU A 195 -15.23 12.98 7.33
C GLU A 195 -15.74 13.41 8.72
N LYS A 196 -14.95 13.19 9.78
CA LYS A 196 -15.27 13.48 11.19
C LYS A 196 -14.19 14.32 11.83
#